data_5fe4bc83700cb989886753ae56134dfa
#
_entry.id   5fe4bc83700cb989886753ae56134dfa
#
_cell.length_a   1.000
_cell.length_b   1.000
_cell.length_c   1.000
_cell.angle_alpha   90.00
_cell.angle_beta   90.00
_cell.angle_gamma   90.00
#
_symmetry.space_group_name_H-M   'P 1'
#
loop_
_entity.id
_entity.type
_entity.pdbx_description
1 polymer ?
#
loop_
_entity_poly.entity_id
_entity_poly.type
_entity_poly.pdbx_seq_one_letter_code
_entity_poly.pdbx_strand_id
1 'polypeptide(L)'
;IAPFDGVVISKRAEVGEWVQTGNPVLHFVGTSELRLDLEVPQEQRDVVLQTQSVSVYLSRREDQPIAARIEAKSPKVNPQTRTFMVRLALDNPPNRIKPGMSAEASFRPESKTSQLVISRDAIIRYGDGRTVVWVAQNANGEYRAKLREVELGSTRGNRIEVVSGLEDS
;
A
#
# COMPACT_ATOMS: atom_id res chain seq x y z
N ILE A 1 20.35 -30.78 12.29
CA ILE A 1 20.66 -29.40 11.90
C ILE A 1 19.35 -28.79 11.40
N ALA A 2 19.02 -27.58 11.86
CA ALA A 2 17.84 -26.85 11.37
C ALA A 2 18.02 -26.52 9.89
N PRO A 3 16.99 -26.70 9.04
CA PRO A 3 17.08 -26.47 7.60
C PRO A 3 17.03 -24.97 7.21
N PHE A 4 16.62 -24.09 8.15
CA PHE A 4 16.50 -22.62 7.99
C PHE A 4 16.59 -21.93 9.34
N ASP A 5 16.74 -20.62 9.34
CA ASP A 5 16.72 -19.78 10.55
C ASP A 5 15.30 -19.61 11.07
N GLY A 6 15.10 -19.77 12.39
CA GLY A 6 13.77 -19.68 12.97
C GLY A 6 13.75 -19.90 14.48
N VAL A 7 12.55 -20.04 15.04
CA VAL A 7 12.30 -20.21 16.46
C VAL A 7 11.57 -21.53 16.72
N VAL A 8 12.02 -22.24 17.75
CA VAL A 8 11.32 -23.44 18.25
C VAL A 8 10.09 -23.00 19.04
N ILE A 9 8.89 -23.37 18.56
CA ILE A 9 7.62 -23.07 19.23
C ILE A 9 7.32 -24.11 20.31
N SER A 10 7.53 -25.39 20.00
CA SER A 10 7.29 -26.46 20.94
C SER A 10 8.24 -27.63 20.73
N LYS A 11 8.63 -28.24 21.80
CA LYS A 11 9.37 -29.51 21.87
C LYS A 11 8.37 -30.62 22.16
N ARG A 12 8.41 -31.68 21.38
CA ARG A 12 7.48 -32.81 21.46
C ARG A 12 8.14 -34.10 22.01
N ALA A 13 9.46 -34.12 22.09
CA ALA A 13 10.19 -35.24 22.61
C ALA A 13 11.35 -34.79 23.51
N GLU A 14 11.63 -35.51 24.58
CA GLU A 14 12.72 -35.27 25.53
C GLU A 14 13.98 -36.06 25.17
N VAL A 15 15.13 -35.61 25.74
CA VAL A 15 16.39 -36.32 25.56
C VAL A 15 16.30 -37.68 26.30
N GLY A 16 16.56 -38.77 25.55
CA GLY A 16 16.44 -40.15 26.07
C GLY A 16 15.08 -40.78 25.80
N GLU A 17 14.13 -40.07 25.24
CA GLU A 17 12.82 -40.60 24.85
C GLU A 17 12.91 -41.41 23.53
N TRP A 18 12.19 -42.51 23.48
CA TRP A 18 12.10 -43.33 22.28
C TRP A 18 11.06 -42.71 21.31
N VAL A 19 11.52 -42.32 20.14
CA VAL A 19 10.65 -41.75 19.09
C VAL A 19 10.55 -42.71 17.90
N GLN A 20 9.31 -42.93 17.43
CA GLN A 20 9.07 -43.72 16.23
C GLN A 20 9.28 -42.83 14.98
N THR A 21 9.67 -43.51 13.89
CA THR A 21 9.80 -42.83 12.59
C THR A 21 8.48 -42.14 12.19
N GLY A 22 8.53 -40.85 11.89
CA GLY A 22 7.35 -40.04 11.54
C GLY A 22 6.76 -39.25 12.71
N ASN A 23 7.17 -39.48 13.94
CA ASN A 23 6.70 -38.67 15.06
C ASN A 23 7.37 -37.27 15.07
N PRO A 24 6.60 -36.19 15.28
CA PRO A 24 7.17 -34.86 15.36
C PRO A 24 7.98 -34.66 16.63
N VAL A 25 9.25 -34.27 16.51
CA VAL A 25 10.17 -34.02 17.65
C VAL A 25 10.16 -32.55 18.07
N LEU A 26 10.08 -31.65 17.07
CA LEU A 26 10.10 -30.21 17.27
C LEU A 26 9.09 -29.55 16.36
N HIS A 27 8.44 -28.48 16.83
CA HIS A 27 7.72 -27.53 16.00
C HIS A 27 8.57 -26.29 15.84
N PHE A 28 9.03 -26.07 14.63
CA PHE A 28 9.99 -25.03 14.27
C PHE A 28 9.41 -24.13 13.21
N VAL A 29 9.52 -22.81 13.38
CA VAL A 29 8.93 -21.82 12.45
C VAL A 29 10.00 -20.84 12.01
N GLY A 30 10.08 -20.63 10.69
CA GLY A 30 10.89 -19.57 10.08
C GLY A 30 10.32 -18.21 10.44
N THR A 31 11.20 -17.27 10.78
CA THR A 31 10.81 -15.91 11.18
C THR A 31 11.43 -14.81 10.31
N SER A 32 12.32 -15.17 9.38
CA SER A 32 12.98 -14.23 8.47
C SER A 32 12.06 -13.71 7.37
N GLU A 33 11.28 -14.59 6.76
CA GLU A 33 10.27 -14.26 5.77
C GLU A 33 8.89 -14.60 6.32
N LEU A 34 8.01 -13.62 6.33
CA LEU A 34 6.64 -13.82 6.76
C LEU A 34 5.67 -13.58 5.62
N ARG A 35 4.54 -14.28 5.67
CA ARG A 35 3.43 -14.09 4.75
C ARG A 35 2.25 -13.50 5.49
N LEU A 36 1.65 -12.49 4.90
CA LEU A 36 0.42 -11.88 5.37
C LEU A 36 -0.69 -12.17 4.36
N ASP A 37 -1.67 -12.95 4.77
CA ASP A 37 -2.86 -13.22 3.99
C ASP A 37 -3.95 -12.21 4.36
N LEU A 38 -4.40 -11.44 3.38
CA LEU A 38 -5.39 -10.38 3.53
C LEU A 38 -6.66 -10.76 2.78
N GLU A 39 -7.80 -10.54 3.41
CA GLU A 39 -9.09 -10.57 2.74
C GLU A 39 -9.46 -9.15 2.30
N VAL A 40 -9.46 -8.91 1.00
CA VAL A 40 -9.72 -7.59 0.40
C VAL A 40 -11.09 -7.57 -0.24
N PRO A 41 -11.95 -6.56 0.04
CA PRO A 41 -13.23 -6.39 -0.62
C PRO A 41 -13.08 -6.30 -2.14
N GLN A 42 -14.01 -6.91 -2.88
CA GLN A 42 -13.96 -6.96 -4.35
C GLN A 42 -13.98 -5.58 -5.00
N GLU A 43 -14.58 -4.57 -4.36
CA GLU A 43 -14.63 -3.19 -4.84
C GLU A 43 -13.24 -2.55 -4.90
N GLN A 44 -12.29 -3.05 -4.11
CA GLN A 44 -10.90 -2.55 -4.09
C GLN A 44 -9.98 -3.31 -5.08
N ARG A 45 -10.54 -4.20 -5.89
CA ARG A 45 -9.76 -5.02 -6.81
C ARG A 45 -8.86 -4.21 -7.74
N ASP A 46 -9.38 -3.14 -8.31
CA ASP A 46 -8.64 -2.32 -9.28
C ASP A 46 -7.48 -1.58 -8.61
N VAL A 47 -7.66 -1.10 -7.38
CA VAL A 47 -6.60 -0.52 -6.56
C VAL A 47 -5.48 -1.53 -6.32
N VAL A 48 -5.84 -2.77 -5.93
CA VAL A 48 -4.87 -3.83 -5.68
C VAL A 48 -4.15 -4.26 -6.97
N LEU A 49 -4.84 -4.27 -8.11
CA LEU A 49 -4.23 -4.62 -9.39
C LEU A 49 -3.20 -3.61 -9.86
N GLN A 50 -3.42 -2.32 -9.57
CA GLN A 50 -2.53 -1.22 -9.94
C GLN A 50 -1.43 -0.94 -8.91
N THR A 51 -1.49 -1.60 -7.74
CA THR A 51 -0.50 -1.43 -6.67
C THR A 51 0.63 -2.45 -6.84
N GLN A 52 1.88 -1.99 -6.77
CA GLN A 52 3.06 -2.85 -6.74
C GLN A 52 3.65 -2.98 -5.33
N SER A 53 3.68 -1.88 -4.57
CA SER A 53 4.21 -1.84 -3.21
C SER A 53 3.11 -1.59 -2.20
N VAL A 54 3.16 -2.30 -1.08
CA VAL A 54 2.17 -2.23 0.00
C VAL A 54 2.88 -1.84 1.29
N SER A 55 2.28 -0.92 2.03
CA SER A 55 2.74 -0.56 3.37
C SER A 55 1.95 -1.33 4.42
N VAL A 56 2.63 -2.09 5.26
CA VAL A 56 2.02 -2.88 6.33
C VAL A 56 2.31 -2.25 7.68
N TYR A 57 1.28 -2.11 8.51
CA TYR A 57 1.32 -1.56 9.86
C TYR A 57 0.91 -2.64 10.86
N LEU A 58 1.66 -2.80 11.96
CA LEU A 58 1.39 -3.82 12.98
C LEU A 58 0.38 -3.36 14.02
N SER A 59 0.31 -2.08 14.29
CA SER A 59 -0.53 -1.48 15.32
C SER A 59 -0.83 -0.03 14.94
N ARG A 60 -2.08 0.37 15.06
CA ARG A 60 -2.63 1.73 14.94
C ARG A 60 -1.69 2.81 14.38
N ARG A 61 -1.27 2.71 13.12
CA ARG A 61 -0.61 3.77 12.32
C ARG A 61 0.57 4.52 12.94
N GLU A 62 0.98 4.18 14.16
CA GLU A 62 2.06 4.85 14.89
C GLU A 62 3.43 4.25 14.62
N ASP A 63 3.47 3.00 14.15
CA ASP A 63 4.70 2.33 13.79
C ASP A 63 5.16 2.71 12.38
N GLN A 64 6.47 2.69 12.17
CA GLN A 64 7.03 2.82 10.83
C GLN A 64 6.47 1.69 9.94
N PRO A 65 5.93 2.02 8.75
CA PRO A 65 5.39 1.03 7.86
C PRO A 65 6.47 0.04 7.43
N ILE A 66 6.09 -1.22 7.34
CA ILE A 66 6.93 -2.28 6.80
C ILE A 66 6.57 -2.41 5.32
N ALA A 67 7.58 -2.34 4.47
CA ALA A 67 7.39 -2.56 3.04
C ALA A 67 7.06 -4.04 2.79
N ALA A 68 6.03 -4.28 1.99
CA ALA A 68 5.63 -5.61 1.59
C ALA A 68 5.47 -5.70 0.07
N ARG A 69 5.70 -6.89 -0.46
CA ARG A 69 5.51 -7.20 -1.88
C ARG A 69 4.27 -8.09 -2.04
N ILE A 70 3.50 -7.86 -3.09
CA ILE A 70 2.40 -8.74 -3.44
C ILE A 70 2.99 -10.03 -4.04
N GLU A 71 2.86 -11.14 -3.35
CA GLU A 71 3.31 -12.47 -3.80
C GLU A 71 2.25 -13.13 -4.68
N ALA A 72 0.99 -13.06 -4.26
CA ALA A 72 -0.11 -13.66 -5.01
C ALA A 72 -1.43 -12.91 -4.82
N LYS A 73 -2.26 -12.92 -5.85
CA LYS A 73 -3.64 -12.41 -5.84
C LYS A 73 -4.55 -13.56 -6.24
N SER A 74 -5.49 -13.96 -5.38
CA SER A 74 -6.44 -15.01 -5.70
C SER A 74 -7.38 -14.58 -6.84
N PRO A 75 -7.57 -15.39 -7.87
CA PRO A 75 -8.58 -15.12 -8.89
C PRO A 75 -10.02 -15.39 -8.37
N LYS A 76 -10.14 -16.14 -7.26
CA LYS A 76 -11.41 -16.55 -6.70
C LYS A 76 -11.89 -15.55 -5.67
N VAL A 77 -13.13 -15.09 -5.81
CA VAL A 77 -13.86 -14.28 -4.82
C VAL A 77 -14.70 -15.22 -3.95
N ASN A 78 -14.67 -15.00 -2.65
CA ASN A 78 -15.58 -15.65 -1.72
C ASN A 78 -16.98 -15.01 -1.86
N PRO A 79 -18.02 -15.76 -2.28
CA PRO A 79 -19.34 -15.18 -2.52
C PRO A 79 -20.08 -14.75 -1.24
N GLN A 80 -19.70 -15.31 -0.10
CA GLN A 80 -20.32 -15.00 1.19
C GLN A 80 -19.81 -13.67 1.77
N THR A 81 -18.48 -13.48 1.72
CA THR A 81 -17.83 -12.26 2.27
C THR A 81 -17.60 -11.20 1.21
N ARG A 82 -17.71 -11.53 -0.09
CA ARG A 82 -17.37 -10.69 -1.25
C ARG A 82 -15.93 -10.19 -1.18
N THR A 83 -15.03 -11.02 -0.67
CA THR A 83 -13.60 -10.73 -0.56
C THR A 83 -12.80 -11.67 -1.45
N PHE A 84 -11.60 -11.26 -1.81
CA PHE A 84 -10.59 -12.12 -2.43
C PHE A 84 -9.30 -12.05 -1.61
N MET A 85 -8.54 -13.14 -1.64
CA MET A 85 -7.30 -13.24 -0.89
C MET A 85 -6.14 -12.60 -1.65
N VAL A 86 -5.39 -11.77 -0.95
CA VAL A 86 -4.12 -11.21 -1.39
C VAL A 86 -3.04 -11.64 -0.43
N ARG A 87 -2.00 -12.28 -0.95
CA ARG A 87 -0.84 -12.69 -0.15
C ARG A 87 0.30 -11.71 -0.34
N LEU A 88 0.80 -11.22 0.76
CA LEU A 88 1.97 -10.36 0.82
C LEU A 88 3.16 -11.12 1.41
N ALA A 89 4.33 -10.91 0.84
CA ALA A 89 5.60 -11.31 1.41
C ALA A 89 6.20 -10.10 2.16
N LEU A 90 6.61 -10.32 3.40
CA LEU A 90 7.23 -9.32 4.27
C LEU A 90 8.62 -9.80 4.65
N ASP A 91 9.61 -8.95 4.42
CA ASP A 91 10.91 -9.14 5.02
C ASP A 91 10.84 -8.76 6.51
N ASN A 92 11.34 -9.59 7.40
CA ASN A 92 11.27 -9.39 8.86
C ASN A 92 12.67 -9.28 9.52
N PRO A 93 13.57 -8.39 9.10
CA PRO A 93 14.78 -8.05 9.84
C PRO A 93 14.43 -6.96 10.87
N PRO A 94 14.73 -7.06 12.08
CA PRO A 94 15.32 -7.98 13.03
C PRO A 94 14.29 -8.80 13.83
N ASN A 95 13.44 -9.56 13.21
CA ASN A 95 12.38 -10.37 13.84
C ASN A 95 11.34 -9.52 14.63
N ARG A 96 10.97 -8.35 14.10
CA ARG A 96 9.98 -7.45 14.71
C ARG A 96 8.57 -8.03 14.72
N ILE A 97 8.26 -8.87 13.76
CA ILE A 97 6.93 -9.48 13.57
C ILE A 97 7.00 -10.93 14.03
N LYS A 98 5.99 -11.35 14.77
CA LYS A 98 5.80 -12.75 15.16
C LYS A 98 4.62 -13.33 14.40
N PRO A 99 4.69 -14.61 13.98
CA PRO A 99 3.53 -15.30 13.43
C PRO A 99 2.32 -15.21 14.38
N GLY A 100 1.14 -14.95 13.83
CA GLY A 100 -0.10 -14.78 14.59
C GLY A 100 -0.41 -13.33 15.02
N MET A 101 0.47 -12.38 14.73
CA MET A 101 0.16 -10.95 14.93
C MET A 101 -0.83 -10.46 13.89
N SER A 102 -1.72 -9.55 14.30
CA SER A 102 -2.61 -8.83 13.38
C SER A 102 -1.87 -7.68 12.72
N ALA A 103 -2.18 -7.42 11.45
CA ALA A 103 -1.59 -6.33 10.69
C ALA A 103 -2.63 -5.66 9.80
N GLU A 104 -2.42 -4.39 9.50
CA GLU A 104 -3.19 -3.60 8.56
C GLU A 104 -2.34 -3.28 7.33
N ALA A 105 -2.89 -3.40 6.13
CA ALA A 105 -2.19 -3.09 4.91
C ALA A 105 -2.81 -1.89 4.19
N SER A 106 -1.96 -0.99 3.70
CA SER A 106 -2.35 0.15 2.89
C SER A 106 -1.84 -0.03 1.47
N PHE A 107 -2.77 -0.15 0.53
CA PHE A 107 -2.49 -0.22 -0.90
C PHE A 107 -2.45 1.20 -1.47
N ARG A 108 -1.33 1.56 -2.08
CA ARG A 108 -1.19 2.84 -2.80
C ARG A 108 -0.94 2.51 -4.27
N PRO A 109 -1.93 2.73 -5.14
CA PRO A 109 -1.69 2.61 -6.57
C PRO A 109 -0.61 3.60 -6.99
N GLU A 110 0.29 3.17 -7.83
CA GLU A 110 1.23 4.08 -8.48
C GLU A 110 0.41 4.99 -9.42
N SER A 111 0.36 6.26 -9.09
CA SER A 111 -0.17 7.25 -10.02
C SER A 111 0.80 7.34 -11.18
N LYS A 112 0.43 6.77 -12.34
CA LYS A 112 1.26 6.80 -13.56
C LYS A 112 1.36 8.19 -14.18
N THR A 113 0.62 9.14 -13.68
CA THR A 113 0.61 10.55 -14.12
C THR A 113 1.06 11.41 -12.95
N SER A 114 2.10 12.21 -13.14
CA SER A 114 2.35 13.35 -12.25
C SER A 114 1.18 14.28 -12.44
N GLN A 115 0.26 14.25 -11.48
CA GLN A 115 -0.91 15.09 -11.49
C GLN A 115 -0.51 16.43 -10.90
N LEU A 116 -0.74 17.48 -11.67
CA LEU A 116 -0.59 18.83 -11.18
C LEU A 116 -1.64 19.06 -10.10
N VAL A 117 -1.20 19.49 -8.93
CA VAL A 117 -2.08 19.85 -7.82
C VAL A 117 -1.87 21.30 -7.44
N ILE A 118 -2.96 22.03 -7.27
CA ILE A 118 -2.96 23.44 -6.87
C ILE A 118 -3.68 23.64 -5.54
N SER A 119 -3.38 24.76 -4.86
CA SER A 119 -4.15 25.17 -3.69
C SER A 119 -5.58 25.52 -4.09
N ARG A 120 -6.53 25.18 -3.25
CA ARG A 120 -7.93 25.58 -3.42
C ARG A 120 -8.10 27.10 -3.52
N ASP A 121 -7.24 27.84 -2.84
CA ASP A 121 -7.26 29.32 -2.81
C ASP A 121 -6.78 29.96 -4.12
N ALA A 122 -6.11 29.19 -4.98
CA ALA A 122 -5.68 29.66 -6.30
C ALA A 122 -6.78 29.62 -7.36
N ILE A 123 -7.96 29.07 -7.04
CA ILE A 123 -9.04 28.80 -7.97
C ILE A 123 -10.05 29.95 -7.96
N ILE A 124 -10.37 30.45 -9.14
CA ILE A 124 -11.43 31.44 -9.36
C ILE A 124 -12.53 30.78 -10.15
N ARG A 125 -13.74 30.84 -9.62
CA ARG A 125 -14.95 30.35 -10.32
C ARG A 125 -15.81 31.50 -10.76
N TYR A 126 -16.16 31.49 -12.02
CA TYR A 126 -17.08 32.48 -12.60
C TYR A 126 -18.53 31.98 -12.56
N GLY A 127 -19.48 32.89 -12.54
CA GLY A 127 -20.92 32.57 -12.51
C GLY A 127 -21.43 31.85 -13.77
N ASP A 128 -20.67 31.87 -14.87
CA ASP A 128 -20.92 31.13 -16.11
C ASP A 128 -20.42 29.66 -16.08
N GLY A 129 -19.85 29.21 -14.93
CA GLY A 129 -19.38 27.86 -14.71
C GLY A 129 -17.89 27.64 -15.03
N ARG A 130 -17.21 28.64 -15.63
CA ARG A 130 -15.77 28.54 -15.91
C ARG A 130 -14.95 28.53 -14.62
N THR A 131 -13.92 27.71 -14.60
CA THR A 131 -12.94 27.64 -13.51
C THR A 131 -11.58 28.03 -14.07
N VAL A 132 -10.93 29.01 -13.44
CA VAL A 132 -9.67 29.57 -13.93
C VAL A 132 -8.65 29.73 -12.81
N VAL A 133 -7.39 29.81 -13.19
CA VAL A 133 -6.26 30.10 -12.30
C VAL A 133 -5.33 31.14 -12.93
N TRP A 134 -4.64 31.92 -12.11
CA TRP A 134 -3.56 32.77 -12.55
C TRP A 134 -2.25 32.01 -12.59
N VAL A 135 -1.59 32.01 -13.74
CA VAL A 135 -0.28 31.38 -13.94
C VAL A 135 0.74 32.47 -14.22
N ALA A 136 1.87 32.43 -13.49
CA ALA A 136 3.01 33.29 -13.79
C ALA A 136 3.78 32.70 -14.98
N GLN A 137 3.75 33.34 -16.12
CA GLN A 137 4.48 32.94 -17.32
C GLN A 137 5.71 33.83 -17.47
N ASN A 138 6.89 33.19 -17.60
CA ASN A 138 8.13 33.92 -17.87
C ASN A 138 8.17 34.25 -19.38
N ALA A 139 8.27 35.52 -19.69
CA ALA A 139 8.48 36.03 -21.04
C ALA A 139 9.71 36.94 -21.03
N ASN A 140 10.82 36.48 -21.56
CA ASN A 140 12.08 37.24 -21.70
C ASN A 140 12.65 37.76 -20.36
N GLY A 141 12.50 37.00 -19.26
CA GLY A 141 12.99 37.40 -17.92
C GLY A 141 11.99 38.18 -17.09
N GLU A 142 10.83 38.53 -17.63
CA GLU A 142 9.73 39.15 -16.90
C GLU A 142 8.60 38.13 -16.66
N TYR A 143 8.08 38.08 -15.42
CA TYR A 143 6.93 37.27 -15.10
C TYR A 143 5.63 38.06 -15.37
N ARG A 144 4.78 37.50 -16.21
CA ARG A 144 3.45 38.07 -16.47
C ARG A 144 2.37 37.10 -16.01
N ALA A 145 1.37 37.63 -15.33
CA ALA A 145 0.23 36.85 -14.92
C ALA A 145 -0.69 36.60 -16.12
N LYS A 146 -1.03 35.35 -16.38
CA LYS A 146 -1.95 34.92 -17.44
C LYS A 146 -3.06 34.07 -16.86
N LEU A 147 -4.29 34.35 -17.26
CA LEU A 147 -5.45 33.57 -16.88
C LEU A 147 -5.50 32.29 -17.71
N ARG A 148 -5.66 31.15 -17.04
CA ARG A 148 -5.81 29.84 -17.68
C ARG A 148 -7.09 29.17 -17.19
N GLU A 149 -7.90 28.69 -18.11
CA GLU A 149 -9.05 27.84 -17.80
C GLU A 149 -8.57 26.44 -17.50
N VAL A 150 -9.11 25.83 -16.43
CA VAL A 150 -8.69 24.52 -15.93
C VAL A 150 -9.88 23.64 -15.63
N GLU A 151 -9.71 22.34 -15.88
CA GLU A 151 -10.61 21.31 -15.39
C GLU A 151 -10.06 20.71 -14.11
N LEU A 152 -10.92 20.66 -13.09
CA LEU A 152 -10.54 20.17 -11.77
C LEU A 152 -10.92 18.70 -11.60
N GLY A 153 -10.04 17.95 -10.97
CA GLY A 153 -10.22 16.55 -10.58
C GLY A 153 -10.54 16.38 -9.10
N SER A 154 -9.92 15.37 -8.50
CA SER A 154 -10.16 15.00 -7.11
C SER A 154 -9.60 16.04 -6.13
N THR A 155 -10.30 16.21 -5.00
CA THR A 155 -9.90 17.13 -3.92
C THR A 155 -9.33 16.33 -2.75
N ARG A 156 -8.15 16.72 -2.23
CA ARG A 156 -7.55 16.16 -1.02
C ARG A 156 -7.17 17.29 -0.06
N GLY A 157 -7.98 17.50 0.96
CA GLY A 157 -7.78 18.62 1.89
C GLY A 157 -7.85 19.97 1.18
N ASN A 158 -6.77 20.78 1.28
CA ASN A 158 -6.67 22.09 0.60
C ASN A 158 -6.05 22.00 -0.81
N ARG A 159 -5.81 20.79 -1.35
CA ARG A 159 -5.22 20.58 -2.68
C ARG A 159 -6.25 19.99 -3.63
N ILE A 160 -6.28 20.51 -4.84
CA ILE A 160 -7.17 20.06 -5.91
C ILE A 160 -6.31 19.66 -7.11
N GLU A 161 -6.61 18.52 -7.67
CA GLU A 161 -5.99 18.01 -8.88
C GLU A 161 -6.47 18.83 -10.10
N VAL A 162 -5.56 19.12 -11.02
CA VAL A 162 -5.87 19.72 -12.32
C VAL A 162 -5.75 18.62 -13.37
N VAL A 163 -6.87 18.33 -14.02
CA VAL A 163 -6.96 17.30 -15.07
C VAL A 163 -6.49 17.84 -16.41
N SER A 164 -6.82 19.11 -16.71
CA SER A 164 -6.44 19.76 -17.97
C SER A 164 -6.31 21.27 -17.79
N GLY A 165 -5.61 21.95 -18.74
CA GLY A 165 -5.46 23.40 -18.79
C GLY A 165 -4.16 23.97 -18.23
N LEU A 166 -3.35 23.17 -17.52
CA LEU A 166 -1.99 23.52 -17.09
C LEU A 166 -0.98 22.53 -17.68
N GLU A 167 0.18 23.06 -18.01
CA GLU A 167 1.37 22.30 -18.39
C GLU A 167 2.42 22.46 -17.31
N ASP A 168 3.17 21.39 -17.05
CA ASP A 168 4.34 21.42 -16.17
C ASP A 168 5.45 22.22 -16.87
N SER A 169 5.96 23.26 -16.24
CA SER A 169 6.93 24.20 -16.83
C SER A 169 8.30 24.06 -16.20
#